data_50f6eb2f008e1c14dd7eda1c33c9bfa5
#
_entry.id   50f6eb2f008e1c14dd7eda1c33c9bfa5
#
_cell.length_a   1.000
_cell.length_b   1.000
_cell.length_c   1.000
_cell.angle_alpha   90.00
_cell.angle_beta   90.00
_cell.angle_gamma   90.00
#
_symmetry.space_group_name_H-M   'P 1'
#
loop_
_entity.id
_entity.type
_entity.pdbx_description
1 polymer ?
#
loop_
_entity_poly.entity_id
_entity_poly.type
_entity_poly.pdbx_seq_one_letter_code
_entity_poly.pdbx_strand_id
1 'polypeptide(L)'
;MNKVVENIRLDDDFYKLLRLSLRLTQEFPVDVSAEAWRRLYQTAVRQSLVGVCYQGVCQLPEDSKPTVEIAMQWASEAESIKGMNELLYQEAARLTREFAEKGHRTAILKGQANARLYPDKYARQPGDIDIWVEGGRKSVLALLPNHPKAAYHHVHLPENEQGVTVEVHFRPSSGNFNPITNRRLQRWLKKEILSATMVEEGFCVPSIRFALVMQLAHIQRHFLGGGIGLRHVCDYYWLLREASADDLFQVEDC
;
A
#
# COMPACT_ATOMS: atom_id res chain seq x y z
N MET A 1 22.03 27.72 10.26
CA MET A 1 20.69 27.90 10.85
C MET A 1 19.57 28.00 9.82
N ASN A 2 19.76 28.71 8.67
CA ASN A 2 18.68 28.92 7.66
C ASN A 2 18.18 27.65 6.96
N LYS A 3 19.05 26.68 6.63
CA LYS A 3 18.63 25.43 5.93
C LYS A 3 17.72 24.51 6.76
N VAL A 4 17.87 24.51 8.08
CA VAL A 4 17.03 23.68 8.96
C VAL A 4 15.61 24.27 9.09
N VAL A 5 15.52 25.60 9.15
CA VAL A 5 14.23 26.31 9.22
C VAL A 5 13.45 26.23 7.90
N GLU A 6 14.14 26.27 6.75
CA GLU A 6 13.51 26.03 5.43
C GLU A 6 12.97 24.60 5.29
N ASN A 7 13.70 23.59 5.76
CA ASN A 7 13.22 22.21 5.78
C ASN A 7 11.97 22.02 6.64
N ILE A 8 11.88 22.70 7.80
CA ILE A 8 10.70 22.61 8.69
C ILE A 8 9.45 23.23 8.03
N ARG A 9 9.59 24.36 7.32
CA ARG A 9 8.46 24.96 6.58
C ARG A 9 8.02 24.13 5.37
N LEU A 10 8.95 23.47 4.70
CA LEU A 10 8.67 22.55 3.62
C LEU A 10 7.82 21.36 4.04
N ASP A 11 8.14 20.81 5.19
CA ASP A 11 7.37 19.71 5.76
C ASP A 11 5.95 20.13 6.10
N ASP A 12 5.73 21.36 6.61
CA ASP A 12 4.40 21.86 6.97
C ASP A 12 3.45 21.97 5.75
N ASP A 13 3.89 22.55 4.64
CA ASP A 13 3.07 22.69 3.43
C ASP A 13 2.80 21.34 2.76
N PHE A 14 3.76 20.40 2.81
CA PHE A 14 3.53 19.05 2.34
C PHE A 14 2.47 18.31 3.19
N TYR A 15 2.53 18.43 4.51
CA TYR A 15 1.52 17.84 5.38
C TYR A 15 0.13 18.49 5.21
N LYS A 16 0.05 19.80 4.94
CA LYS A 16 -1.22 20.46 4.61
C LYS A 16 -1.80 19.88 3.32
N LEU A 17 -0.97 19.76 2.25
CA LEU A 17 -1.40 19.15 1.00
C LEU A 17 -1.85 17.69 1.22
N LEU A 18 -1.08 16.91 1.97
CA LEU A 18 -1.43 15.52 2.26
C LEU A 18 -2.76 15.42 3.03
N ARG A 19 -2.99 16.29 4.02
CA ARG A 19 -4.25 16.33 4.79
C ARG A 19 -5.43 16.70 3.90
N LEU A 20 -5.27 17.66 2.98
CA LEU A 20 -6.27 17.98 1.97
C LEU A 20 -6.55 16.75 1.09
N SER A 21 -5.52 16.10 0.58
CA SER A 21 -5.62 14.90 -0.26
C SER A 21 -6.34 13.73 0.42
N LEU A 22 -6.13 13.56 1.72
CA LEU A 22 -6.79 12.57 2.56
C LEU A 22 -8.18 13.01 3.07
N ARG A 23 -8.67 14.18 2.63
CA ARG A 23 -9.95 14.78 3.04
C ARG A 23 -10.07 15.03 4.55
N LEU A 24 -8.94 15.38 5.19
CA LEU A 24 -8.87 15.73 6.61
C LEU A 24 -9.09 17.25 6.87
N THR A 25 -8.95 18.05 5.84
CA THR A 25 -9.14 19.50 5.84
C THR A 25 -9.62 19.93 4.46
N GLN A 26 -10.17 21.13 4.38
CA GLN A 26 -10.45 21.82 3.12
C GLN A 26 -9.52 23.02 2.92
N GLU A 27 -8.59 23.26 3.85
CA GLU A 27 -7.70 24.40 3.86
C GLU A 27 -6.33 24.05 3.28
N PHE A 28 -5.85 24.89 2.38
CA PHE A 28 -4.50 24.88 1.85
C PHE A 28 -4.03 26.34 1.63
N PRO A 29 -2.73 26.67 1.80
CA PRO A 29 -2.22 28.03 1.57
C PRO A 29 -2.49 28.52 0.15
N VAL A 30 -2.90 29.79 0.03
CA VAL A 30 -3.27 30.40 -1.26
C VAL A 30 -2.04 30.79 -2.08
N ASP A 31 -0.95 31.25 -1.44
CA ASP A 31 0.22 31.81 -2.10
C ASP A 31 1.43 30.85 -2.04
N VAL A 32 1.35 29.73 -2.74
CA VAL A 32 2.47 28.78 -2.86
C VAL A 32 3.31 29.11 -4.09
N SER A 33 4.57 29.48 -3.90
CA SER A 33 5.48 29.81 -5.02
C SER A 33 5.73 28.60 -5.93
N ALA A 34 6.09 28.85 -7.19
CA ALA A 34 6.42 27.79 -8.14
C ALA A 34 7.58 26.90 -7.65
N GLU A 35 8.55 27.47 -6.94
CA GLU A 35 9.65 26.71 -6.33
C GLU A 35 9.14 25.82 -5.18
N ALA A 36 8.23 26.29 -4.35
CA ALA A 36 7.60 25.49 -3.31
C ALA A 36 6.78 24.32 -3.91
N TRP A 37 6.05 24.57 -5.01
CA TRP A 37 5.34 23.51 -5.73
C TRP A 37 6.27 22.41 -6.28
N ARG A 38 7.44 22.77 -6.86
CA ARG A 38 8.43 21.78 -7.28
C ARG A 38 8.92 20.92 -6.12
N ARG A 39 9.18 21.55 -4.96
CA ARG A 39 9.60 20.82 -3.76
C ARG A 39 8.52 19.90 -3.22
N LEU A 40 7.24 20.33 -3.22
CA LEU A 40 6.09 19.50 -2.83
C LEU A 40 6.00 18.27 -3.74
N TYR A 41 6.09 18.45 -5.04
CA TYR A 41 6.11 17.35 -6.01
C TYR A 41 7.25 16.36 -5.72
N GLN A 42 8.49 16.86 -5.58
CA GLN A 42 9.64 16.01 -5.27
C GLN A 42 9.50 15.26 -3.95
N THR A 43 8.84 15.87 -2.96
CA THR A 43 8.55 15.21 -1.68
C THR A 43 7.49 14.13 -1.87
N ALA A 44 6.44 14.37 -2.66
CA ALA A 44 5.45 13.38 -3.02
C ALA A 44 6.09 12.15 -3.71
N VAL A 45 7.03 12.39 -4.64
CA VAL A 45 7.81 11.32 -5.29
C VAL A 45 8.59 10.50 -4.26
N ARG A 46 9.39 11.16 -3.42
CA ARG A 46 10.21 10.49 -2.39
C ARG A 46 9.37 9.70 -1.38
N GLN A 47 8.16 10.15 -1.09
CA GLN A 47 7.25 9.52 -0.13
C GLN A 47 6.27 8.52 -0.78
N SER A 48 6.38 8.31 -2.11
CA SER A 48 5.48 7.45 -2.88
C SER A 48 3.99 7.85 -2.72
N LEU A 49 3.72 9.15 -2.85
CA LEU A 49 2.40 9.76 -2.65
C LEU A 49 1.96 10.67 -3.81
N VAL A 50 2.59 10.55 -5.00
CA VAL A 50 2.32 11.43 -6.14
C VAL A 50 0.83 11.42 -6.50
N GLY A 51 0.25 10.25 -6.76
CA GLY A 51 -1.17 10.15 -7.13
C GLY A 51 -2.11 10.62 -6.01
N VAL A 52 -1.80 10.27 -4.75
CA VAL A 52 -2.59 10.72 -3.59
C VAL A 52 -2.56 12.25 -3.47
N CYS A 53 -1.36 12.86 -3.50
CA CYS A 53 -1.25 14.32 -3.41
C CYS A 53 -1.84 15.04 -4.62
N TYR A 54 -1.83 14.43 -5.81
CA TYR A 54 -2.49 14.99 -6.99
C TYR A 54 -4.00 15.14 -6.80
N GLN A 55 -4.66 14.22 -6.07
CA GLN A 55 -6.07 14.37 -5.71
C GLN A 55 -6.33 15.64 -4.90
N GLY A 56 -5.38 16.02 -4.03
CA GLY A 56 -5.43 17.30 -3.30
C GLY A 56 -5.25 18.50 -4.24
N VAL A 57 -4.27 18.44 -5.13
CA VAL A 57 -4.03 19.50 -6.12
C VAL A 57 -5.27 19.76 -6.99
N CYS A 58 -5.97 18.71 -7.40
CA CYS A 58 -7.20 18.82 -8.19
C CYS A 58 -8.35 19.52 -7.47
N GLN A 59 -8.34 19.53 -6.12
CA GLN A 59 -9.37 20.18 -5.30
C GLN A 59 -9.13 21.68 -5.10
N LEU A 60 -7.92 22.19 -5.44
CA LEU A 60 -7.55 23.58 -5.22
C LEU A 60 -8.26 24.52 -6.22
N PRO A 61 -8.60 25.76 -5.79
CA PRO A 61 -8.98 26.83 -6.70
C PRO A 61 -7.86 27.11 -7.71
N GLU A 62 -8.21 27.62 -8.90
CA GLU A 62 -7.24 27.88 -9.97
C GLU A 62 -6.08 28.78 -9.50
N ASP A 63 -6.38 29.82 -8.73
CA ASP A 63 -5.39 30.77 -8.21
C ASP A 63 -4.38 30.15 -7.21
N SER A 64 -4.69 28.98 -6.68
CA SER A 64 -3.88 28.25 -5.70
C SER A 64 -3.16 27.04 -6.30
N LYS A 65 -3.41 26.72 -7.57
CA LYS A 65 -2.79 25.60 -8.28
C LYS A 65 -1.33 25.86 -8.64
N PRO A 66 -0.51 24.82 -8.84
CA PRO A 66 0.83 24.97 -9.40
C PRO A 66 0.79 25.53 -10.82
N THR A 67 1.93 26.03 -11.31
CA THR A 67 2.07 26.44 -12.71
C THR A 67 1.69 25.29 -13.65
N VAL A 68 1.24 25.62 -14.86
CA VAL A 68 0.82 24.64 -15.88
C VAL A 68 1.87 23.55 -16.08
N GLU A 69 3.15 23.91 -16.14
CA GLU A 69 4.26 22.96 -16.31
C GLU A 69 4.30 21.91 -15.18
N ILE A 70 4.24 22.35 -13.92
CA ILE A 70 4.27 21.48 -12.74
C ILE A 70 2.98 20.66 -12.66
N ALA A 71 1.84 21.26 -12.95
CA ALA A 71 0.54 20.58 -12.98
C ALA A 71 0.52 19.45 -14.02
N MET A 72 1.04 19.70 -15.22
CA MET A 72 1.11 18.68 -16.28
C MET A 72 2.07 17.54 -15.91
N GLN A 73 3.22 17.83 -15.31
CA GLN A 73 4.14 16.81 -14.83
C GLN A 73 3.45 15.91 -13.77
N TRP A 74 2.76 16.53 -12.83
CA TRP A 74 2.06 15.81 -11.78
C TRP A 74 0.91 14.96 -12.33
N ALA A 75 0.11 15.51 -13.24
CA ALA A 75 -0.98 14.81 -13.91
C ALA A 75 -0.48 13.61 -14.71
N SER A 76 0.62 13.76 -15.47
CA SER A 76 1.21 12.67 -16.25
C SER A 76 1.66 11.51 -15.37
N GLU A 77 2.31 11.81 -14.24
CA GLU A 77 2.73 10.76 -13.28
C GLU A 77 1.52 10.10 -12.60
N ALA A 78 0.51 10.89 -12.21
CA ALA A 78 -0.71 10.37 -11.60
C ALA A 78 -1.49 9.45 -12.56
N GLU A 79 -1.54 9.78 -13.86
CA GLU A 79 -2.17 8.91 -14.87
C GLU A 79 -1.38 7.61 -15.09
N SER A 80 -0.04 7.68 -15.07
CA SER A 80 0.81 6.47 -15.12
C SER A 80 0.58 5.57 -13.90
N ILE A 81 0.45 6.16 -12.71
CA ILE A 81 0.11 5.43 -11.46
C ILE A 81 -1.25 4.75 -11.60
N LYS A 82 -2.25 5.44 -12.13
CA LYS A 82 -3.59 4.90 -12.36
C LYS A 82 -3.56 3.72 -13.33
N GLY A 83 -2.94 3.88 -14.49
CA GLY A 83 -2.82 2.82 -15.49
C GLY A 83 -2.13 1.57 -14.93
N MET A 84 -1.06 1.73 -14.14
CA MET A 84 -0.41 0.59 -13.48
C MET A 84 -1.33 -0.07 -12.44
N ASN A 85 -2.09 0.71 -11.66
CA ASN A 85 -3.04 0.13 -10.71
C ASN A 85 -4.15 -0.67 -11.41
N GLU A 86 -4.65 -0.22 -12.56
CA GLU A 86 -5.61 -0.97 -13.36
C GLU A 86 -5.06 -2.34 -13.76
N LEU A 87 -3.81 -2.41 -14.22
CA LEU A 87 -3.12 -3.67 -14.54
C LEU A 87 -2.97 -4.56 -13.29
N LEU A 88 -2.58 -4.00 -12.15
CA LEU A 88 -2.44 -4.74 -10.90
C LEU A 88 -3.77 -5.32 -10.41
N TYR A 89 -4.89 -4.60 -10.55
CA TYR A 89 -6.22 -5.10 -10.20
C TYR A 89 -6.62 -6.28 -11.10
N GLN A 90 -6.40 -6.16 -12.40
CA GLN A 90 -6.68 -7.22 -13.36
C GLN A 90 -5.85 -8.47 -13.09
N GLU A 91 -4.55 -8.30 -12.82
CA GLU A 91 -3.64 -9.41 -12.54
C GLU A 91 -3.96 -10.08 -11.19
N ALA A 92 -4.30 -9.33 -10.14
CA ALA A 92 -4.73 -9.89 -8.85
C ALA A 92 -5.98 -10.77 -9.02
N ALA A 93 -6.96 -10.33 -9.81
CA ALA A 93 -8.15 -11.10 -10.12
C ALA A 93 -7.84 -12.36 -10.96
N ARG A 94 -6.93 -12.24 -11.95
CA ARG A 94 -6.48 -13.37 -12.78
C ARG A 94 -5.80 -14.45 -11.93
N LEU A 95 -4.85 -14.04 -11.08
CA LEU A 95 -4.13 -14.94 -10.18
C LEU A 95 -5.08 -15.64 -9.19
N THR A 96 -6.04 -14.89 -8.64
CA THR A 96 -7.04 -15.46 -7.73
C THR A 96 -7.83 -16.57 -8.41
N ARG A 97 -8.28 -16.39 -9.66
CA ARG A 97 -8.97 -17.44 -10.43
C ARG A 97 -8.06 -18.63 -10.73
N GLU A 98 -6.83 -18.38 -11.18
CA GLU A 98 -5.87 -19.42 -11.51
C GLU A 98 -5.56 -20.35 -10.34
N PHE A 99 -5.34 -19.78 -9.14
CA PHE A 99 -5.12 -20.59 -7.94
C PHE A 99 -6.38 -21.30 -7.44
N ALA A 100 -7.56 -20.68 -7.60
CA ALA A 100 -8.84 -21.30 -7.28
C ALA A 100 -9.12 -22.53 -8.16
N GLU A 101 -8.82 -22.47 -9.47
CA GLU A 101 -8.91 -23.61 -10.39
C GLU A 101 -7.99 -24.78 -9.99
N LYS A 102 -6.87 -24.47 -9.33
CA LYS A 102 -5.95 -25.45 -8.75
C LYS A 102 -6.36 -25.91 -7.34
N GLY A 103 -7.52 -25.48 -6.84
CA GLY A 103 -8.06 -25.86 -5.53
C GLY A 103 -7.49 -25.13 -4.33
N HIS A 104 -6.85 -23.97 -4.53
CA HIS A 104 -6.23 -23.18 -3.47
C HIS A 104 -6.97 -21.86 -3.23
N ARG A 105 -7.28 -21.57 -1.98
CA ARG A 105 -7.76 -20.24 -1.58
C ARG A 105 -6.61 -19.24 -1.61
N THR A 106 -6.95 -17.99 -1.91
CA THR A 106 -5.98 -16.89 -1.97
C THR A 106 -6.49 -15.65 -1.24
N ALA A 107 -5.58 -14.73 -0.91
CA ALA A 107 -5.91 -13.38 -0.48
C ALA A 107 -4.81 -12.41 -0.89
N ILE A 108 -5.18 -11.22 -1.33
CA ILE A 108 -4.25 -10.10 -1.56
C ILE A 108 -3.97 -9.45 -0.20
N LEU A 109 -2.71 -9.49 0.25
CA LEU A 109 -2.35 -9.17 1.63
C LEU A 109 -2.26 -7.67 1.93
N LYS A 110 -1.80 -6.89 0.96
CA LYS A 110 -1.57 -5.43 1.01
C LYS A 110 -1.73 -4.83 -0.38
N GLY A 111 -1.13 -3.69 -0.67
CA GLY A 111 -1.18 -3.10 -2.01
C GLY A 111 -2.60 -2.80 -2.43
N GLN A 112 -3.16 -3.56 -3.39
CA GLN A 112 -4.50 -3.38 -3.92
C GLN A 112 -5.60 -3.58 -2.86
N ALA A 113 -5.38 -4.47 -1.87
CA ALA A 113 -6.32 -4.64 -0.75
C ALA A 113 -6.47 -3.35 0.07
N ASN A 114 -5.35 -2.67 0.40
CA ASN A 114 -5.35 -1.39 1.13
C ASN A 114 -5.81 -0.23 0.23
N ALA A 115 -5.46 -0.23 -1.05
CA ALA A 115 -5.82 0.83 -2.00
C ALA A 115 -7.34 1.03 -2.09
N ARG A 116 -8.13 -0.02 -1.94
CA ARG A 116 -9.61 0.02 -1.94
C ARG A 116 -10.20 0.92 -0.85
N LEU A 117 -9.45 1.19 0.21
CA LEU A 117 -9.87 2.05 1.31
C LEU A 117 -9.64 3.55 1.04
N TYR A 118 -8.87 3.88 0.01
CA TYR A 118 -8.62 5.27 -0.38
C TYR A 118 -9.83 5.85 -1.12
N PRO A 119 -10.05 7.18 -1.06
CA PRO A 119 -11.11 7.85 -1.83
C PRO A 119 -11.04 7.59 -3.33
N ASP A 120 -9.82 7.43 -3.86
CA ASP A 120 -9.53 6.94 -5.20
C ASP A 120 -8.51 5.80 -5.09
N LYS A 121 -8.98 4.58 -5.31
CA LYS A 121 -8.15 3.37 -5.21
C LYS A 121 -7.00 3.34 -6.23
N TYR A 122 -7.12 4.06 -7.32
CA TYR A 122 -6.12 4.14 -8.37
C TYR A 122 -5.03 5.18 -8.11
N ALA A 123 -5.24 6.09 -7.16
CA ALA A 123 -4.28 7.14 -6.81
C ALA A 123 -3.13 6.64 -5.88
N ARG A 124 -3.30 5.49 -5.21
CA ARG A 124 -2.25 4.93 -4.36
C ARG A 124 -1.06 4.49 -5.19
N GLN A 125 0.16 4.88 -4.80
CA GLN A 125 1.39 4.45 -5.49
C GLN A 125 1.44 2.92 -5.61
N PRO A 126 1.54 2.35 -6.83
CA PRO A 126 1.61 0.92 -7.05
C PRO A 126 2.90 0.30 -6.50
N GLY A 127 2.92 -1.00 -6.38
CA GLY A 127 4.05 -1.84 -6.02
C GLY A 127 3.80 -3.24 -6.55
N ASP A 128 4.38 -4.23 -5.90
CA ASP A 128 4.15 -5.65 -6.17
C ASP A 128 2.76 -6.14 -5.72
N ILE A 129 2.31 -7.24 -6.29
CA ILE A 129 1.15 -7.98 -5.82
C ILE A 129 1.61 -9.01 -4.78
N ASP A 130 1.19 -8.83 -3.54
CA ASP A 130 1.39 -9.82 -2.48
C ASP A 130 0.18 -10.74 -2.39
N ILE A 131 0.25 -11.90 -3.01
CA ILE A 131 -0.83 -12.89 -2.96
C ILE A 131 -0.49 -14.05 -2.02
N TRP A 132 -1.27 -14.21 -0.95
CA TRP A 132 -1.19 -15.41 -0.13
C TRP A 132 -1.96 -16.55 -0.80
N VAL A 133 -1.35 -17.76 -0.76
CA VAL A 133 -1.93 -19.00 -1.30
C VAL A 133 -1.97 -20.05 -0.18
N GLU A 134 -3.13 -20.65 0.01
CA GLU A 134 -3.35 -21.71 1.01
C GLU A 134 -2.55 -22.99 0.66
N GLY A 135 -2.09 -23.72 1.67
CA GLY A 135 -1.43 -25.01 1.51
C GLY A 135 -0.04 -25.09 2.12
N GLY A 136 0.55 -23.94 2.49
CA GLY A 136 1.88 -23.85 3.09
C GLY A 136 3.01 -24.04 2.09
N ARG A 137 4.26 -23.95 2.57
CA ARG A 137 5.45 -23.86 1.71
C ARG A 137 5.56 -24.98 0.66
N LYS A 138 5.42 -26.24 1.08
CA LYS A 138 5.63 -27.39 0.17
C LYS A 138 4.60 -27.42 -0.96
N SER A 139 3.34 -27.24 -0.62
CA SER A 139 2.22 -27.25 -1.58
C SER A 139 2.33 -26.08 -2.55
N VAL A 140 2.53 -24.86 -2.04
CA VAL A 140 2.63 -23.66 -2.88
C VAL A 140 3.81 -23.72 -3.83
N LEU A 141 5.00 -24.17 -3.37
CA LEU A 141 6.16 -24.30 -4.24
C LEU A 141 5.96 -25.35 -5.34
N ALA A 142 5.19 -26.41 -5.09
CA ALA A 142 4.85 -27.40 -6.10
C ALA A 142 3.97 -26.85 -7.24
N LEU A 143 3.24 -25.77 -7.00
CA LEU A 143 2.45 -25.07 -8.02
C LEU A 143 3.29 -24.18 -8.94
N LEU A 144 4.53 -23.88 -8.54
CA LEU A 144 5.42 -22.92 -9.18
C LEU A 144 6.73 -23.62 -9.63
N PRO A 145 6.69 -24.47 -10.67
CA PRO A 145 7.78 -25.39 -10.99
C PRO A 145 9.13 -24.70 -11.31
N ASN A 146 9.10 -23.47 -11.80
CA ASN A 146 10.32 -22.73 -12.19
C ASN A 146 10.58 -21.51 -11.28
N HIS A 147 10.19 -21.59 -9.99
CA HIS A 147 10.37 -20.48 -9.09
C HIS A 147 11.83 -20.20 -8.74
N PRO A 148 12.23 -18.94 -8.52
CA PRO A 148 13.51 -18.59 -7.92
C PRO A 148 13.64 -19.11 -6.49
N LYS A 149 14.83 -18.97 -5.89
CA LYS A 149 15.05 -19.36 -4.49
C LYS A 149 14.02 -18.70 -3.57
N ALA A 150 13.21 -19.53 -2.88
CA ALA A 150 12.17 -19.07 -1.98
C ALA A 150 12.74 -18.39 -0.73
N ALA A 151 12.23 -17.23 -0.40
CA ALA A 151 12.46 -16.55 0.87
C ALA A 151 11.76 -17.26 2.05
N TYR A 152 11.81 -16.69 3.25
CA TYR A 152 11.18 -17.26 4.45
C TYR A 152 9.66 -17.39 4.32
N HIS A 153 9.00 -16.48 3.65
CA HIS A 153 7.52 -16.35 3.61
C HIS A 153 6.93 -16.33 2.21
N HIS A 154 7.70 -16.05 1.17
CA HIS A 154 7.22 -15.90 -0.21
C HIS A 154 8.23 -16.38 -1.26
N VAL A 155 7.80 -16.35 -2.49
CA VAL A 155 8.58 -16.46 -3.72
C VAL A 155 8.29 -15.25 -4.60
N HIS A 156 9.32 -14.60 -5.13
CA HIS A 156 9.16 -13.63 -6.20
C HIS A 156 8.96 -14.37 -7.53
N LEU A 157 7.91 -14.04 -8.27
CA LEU A 157 7.79 -14.47 -9.65
C LEU A 157 8.54 -13.50 -10.57
N PRO A 158 9.01 -13.96 -11.74
CA PRO A 158 9.52 -13.05 -12.76
C PRO A 158 8.47 -12.00 -13.11
N GLU A 159 8.93 -10.80 -13.40
CA GLU A 159 8.10 -9.72 -13.93
C GLU A 159 7.41 -10.19 -15.22
N ASN A 160 6.11 -9.91 -15.34
CA ASN A 160 5.38 -10.25 -16.54
C ASN A 160 5.61 -9.22 -17.66
N GLU A 161 5.08 -9.48 -18.86
CA GLU A 161 5.22 -8.60 -20.04
C GLU A 161 4.64 -7.19 -19.84
N GLN A 162 3.80 -6.99 -18.82
CA GLN A 162 3.16 -5.71 -18.48
C GLN A 162 3.88 -4.95 -17.36
N GLY A 163 5.04 -5.46 -16.90
CA GLY A 163 5.80 -4.83 -15.81
C GLY A 163 5.27 -5.13 -14.41
N VAL A 164 4.37 -6.12 -14.25
CA VAL A 164 3.81 -6.49 -12.95
C VAL A 164 4.69 -7.51 -12.25
N THR A 165 5.09 -7.19 -11.01
CA THR A 165 5.81 -8.10 -10.11
C THR A 165 4.87 -8.73 -9.11
N VAL A 166 5.07 -10.02 -8.81
CA VAL A 166 4.20 -10.81 -7.93
C VAL A 166 5.04 -11.54 -6.87
N GLU A 167 4.65 -11.39 -5.62
CA GLU A 167 5.12 -12.20 -4.50
C GLU A 167 4.06 -13.21 -4.10
N VAL A 168 4.34 -14.51 -4.33
CA VAL A 168 3.46 -15.58 -3.89
C VAL A 168 3.83 -16.01 -2.48
N HIS A 169 2.98 -15.70 -1.53
CA HIS A 169 3.17 -15.94 -0.11
C HIS A 169 2.60 -17.29 0.33
N PHE A 170 3.41 -18.12 0.95
CA PHE A 170 2.98 -19.32 1.67
C PHE A 170 2.92 -19.11 3.20
N ARG A 171 3.34 -17.94 3.66
CA ARG A 171 3.10 -17.40 5.01
C ARG A 171 2.55 -15.98 4.91
N PRO A 172 1.58 -15.59 5.74
CA PRO A 172 0.94 -14.29 5.60
C PRO A 172 1.86 -13.08 5.84
N SER A 173 2.98 -13.26 6.55
CA SER A 173 3.88 -12.16 6.90
C SER A 173 5.33 -12.63 6.99
N SER A 174 6.26 -11.70 6.78
CA SER A 174 7.68 -11.87 7.12
C SER A 174 7.91 -12.03 8.63
N GLY A 175 6.93 -11.67 9.44
CA GLY A 175 6.98 -11.74 10.90
C GLY A 175 7.76 -10.63 11.56
N ASN A 176 8.06 -10.79 12.84
CA ASN A 176 8.90 -9.90 13.64
C ASN A 176 10.25 -10.53 14.01
N PHE A 177 11.12 -9.76 14.65
CA PHE A 177 12.49 -10.19 14.97
C PHE A 177 12.59 -11.10 16.21
N ASN A 178 11.56 -11.18 17.04
CA ASN A 178 11.57 -12.04 18.22
C ASN A 178 10.94 -13.41 17.89
N PRO A 179 11.68 -14.53 18.02
CA PRO A 179 11.19 -15.85 17.60
C PRO A 179 9.93 -16.33 18.34
N ILE A 180 9.77 -15.94 19.62
CA ILE A 180 8.62 -16.37 20.44
C ILE A 180 7.36 -15.63 20.03
N THR A 181 7.42 -14.29 19.99
CA THR A 181 6.30 -13.46 19.56
C THR A 181 5.98 -13.68 18.08
N ASN A 182 7.01 -13.91 17.24
CA ASN A 182 6.79 -14.25 15.83
C ASN A 182 6.00 -15.56 15.67
N ARG A 183 6.23 -16.58 16.51
CA ARG A 183 5.46 -17.83 16.46
C ARG A 183 3.98 -17.60 16.80
N ARG A 184 3.67 -16.73 17.77
CA ARG A 184 2.29 -16.33 18.12
C ARG A 184 1.66 -15.56 16.96
N LEU A 185 2.34 -14.53 16.46
CA LEU A 185 1.91 -13.71 15.33
C LEU A 185 1.58 -14.57 14.09
N GLN A 186 2.48 -15.44 13.66
CA GLN A 186 2.27 -16.31 12.50
C GLN A 186 1.10 -17.28 12.69
N ARG A 187 0.88 -17.78 13.92
CA ARG A 187 -0.25 -18.66 14.22
C ARG A 187 -1.57 -17.90 14.13
N TRP A 188 -1.61 -16.70 14.68
CA TRP A 188 -2.78 -15.85 14.63
C TRP A 188 -3.10 -15.43 13.20
N LEU A 189 -2.12 -14.90 12.45
CA LEU A 189 -2.29 -14.50 11.05
C LEU A 189 -2.76 -15.67 10.16
N LYS A 190 -2.24 -16.88 10.38
CA LYS A 190 -2.69 -18.08 9.64
C LYS A 190 -4.15 -18.45 9.92
N LYS A 191 -4.64 -18.22 11.12
CA LYS A 191 -6.04 -18.46 11.46
C LYS A 191 -6.91 -17.38 10.85
N GLU A 192 -6.52 -16.13 11.01
CA GLU A 192 -7.30 -14.97 10.60
C GLU A 192 -7.41 -14.84 9.06
N ILE A 193 -6.38 -15.18 8.30
CA ILE A 193 -6.40 -15.10 6.82
C ILE A 193 -7.48 -16.01 6.21
N LEU A 194 -7.92 -17.04 6.92
CA LEU A 194 -8.97 -17.95 6.44
C LEU A 194 -10.35 -17.29 6.36
N SER A 195 -10.53 -16.13 7.01
CA SER A 195 -11.74 -15.30 6.91
C SER A 195 -11.75 -14.33 5.73
N ALA A 196 -10.73 -14.40 4.85
CA ALA A 196 -10.66 -13.54 3.66
C ALA A 196 -11.91 -13.68 2.79
N THR A 197 -12.43 -12.55 2.32
CA THR A 197 -13.66 -12.46 1.54
C THR A 197 -13.42 -11.95 0.14
N MET A 198 -14.21 -12.46 -0.81
CA MET A 198 -14.20 -11.98 -2.20
C MET A 198 -14.75 -10.56 -2.28
N VAL A 199 -14.08 -9.72 -3.05
CA VAL A 199 -14.51 -8.35 -3.32
C VAL A 199 -14.91 -8.19 -4.80
N GLU A 200 -15.57 -7.07 -5.11
CA GLU A 200 -16.10 -6.80 -6.46
C GLU A 200 -15.01 -6.81 -7.55
N GLU A 201 -13.77 -6.48 -7.19
CA GLU A 201 -12.62 -6.50 -8.12
C GLU A 201 -12.16 -7.92 -8.48
N GLY A 202 -12.77 -8.97 -7.94
CA GLY A 202 -12.53 -10.35 -8.32
C GLY A 202 -11.36 -11.05 -7.63
N PHE A 203 -10.92 -10.55 -6.48
CA PHE A 203 -9.94 -11.21 -5.61
C PHE A 203 -10.40 -11.21 -4.15
N CYS A 204 -9.78 -12.01 -3.30
CA CYS A 204 -10.08 -12.01 -1.87
C CYS A 204 -9.17 -11.05 -1.11
N VAL A 205 -9.75 -10.38 -0.10
CA VAL A 205 -9.02 -9.54 0.86
C VAL A 205 -9.21 -10.05 2.28
N PRO A 206 -8.18 -9.95 3.13
CA PRO A 206 -8.31 -10.34 4.53
C PRO A 206 -9.20 -9.37 5.31
N SER A 207 -9.58 -9.76 6.53
CA SER A 207 -10.29 -8.88 7.47
C SER A 207 -9.46 -7.63 7.82
N ILE A 208 -10.14 -6.56 8.26
CA ILE A 208 -9.47 -5.34 8.72
C ILE A 208 -8.54 -5.64 9.90
N ARG A 209 -8.92 -6.51 10.83
CA ARG A 209 -8.06 -6.97 11.92
C ARG A 209 -6.76 -7.57 11.43
N PHE A 210 -6.86 -8.50 10.47
CA PHE A 210 -5.66 -9.07 9.85
C PHE A 210 -4.78 -8.01 9.24
N ALA A 211 -5.37 -7.09 8.46
CA ALA A 211 -4.64 -6.03 7.75
C ALA A 211 -3.92 -5.09 8.73
N LEU A 212 -4.58 -4.71 9.85
CA LEU A 212 -3.97 -3.89 10.90
C LEU A 212 -2.72 -4.55 11.50
N VAL A 213 -2.82 -5.80 11.93
CA VAL A 213 -1.70 -6.53 12.55
C VAL A 213 -0.58 -6.78 11.54
N MET A 214 -0.93 -7.22 10.34
CA MET A 214 0.04 -7.51 9.30
C MET A 214 0.77 -6.25 8.84
N GLN A 215 0.04 -5.15 8.61
CA GLN A 215 0.62 -3.87 8.18
C GLN A 215 1.52 -3.28 9.27
N LEU A 216 1.14 -3.37 10.55
CA LEU A 216 1.98 -2.91 11.66
C LEU A 216 3.28 -3.71 11.75
N ALA A 217 3.22 -5.03 11.63
CA ALA A 217 4.40 -5.89 11.61
C ALA A 217 5.32 -5.58 10.40
N HIS A 218 4.72 -5.28 9.24
CA HIS A 218 5.43 -4.85 8.04
C HIS A 218 6.12 -3.50 8.24
N ILE A 219 5.41 -2.49 8.77
CA ILE A 219 5.95 -1.17 9.10
C ILE A 219 7.12 -1.30 10.08
N GLN A 220 6.96 -2.04 11.18
CA GLN A 220 8.00 -2.26 12.17
C GLN A 220 9.27 -2.84 11.54
N ARG A 221 9.12 -3.85 10.68
CA ARG A 221 10.25 -4.50 10.02
C ARG A 221 11.01 -3.55 9.10
N HIS A 222 10.29 -2.79 8.28
CA HIS A 222 10.91 -1.82 7.37
C HIS A 222 11.54 -0.65 8.11
N PHE A 223 10.88 -0.13 9.14
CA PHE A 223 11.39 0.97 9.96
C PHE A 223 12.75 0.63 10.59
N LEU A 224 12.88 -0.59 11.12
CA LEU A 224 14.13 -1.06 11.71
C LEU A 224 15.18 -1.49 10.68
N GLY A 225 14.77 -1.78 9.44
CA GLY A 225 15.65 -2.25 8.37
C GLY A 225 16.19 -1.18 7.42
N GLY A 226 15.57 -0.01 7.33
CA GLY A 226 15.96 1.03 6.36
C GLY A 226 15.04 2.23 6.30
N GLY A 227 13.99 2.24 7.13
CA GLY A 227 12.99 3.30 7.16
C GLY A 227 11.72 2.98 6.37
N ILE A 228 10.73 3.84 6.50
CA ILE A 228 9.45 3.75 5.81
C ILE A 228 9.11 5.07 5.12
N GLY A 229 8.43 5.01 3.97
CA GLY A 229 7.78 6.17 3.37
C GLY A 229 6.39 6.42 3.97
N LEU A 230 5.90 7.64 3.84
CA LEU A 230 4.56 8.04 4.35
C LEU A 230 3.42 7.24 3.71
N ARG A 231 3.62 6.62 2.54
CA ARG A 231 2.64 5.69 1.95
C ARG A 231 2.20 4.61 2.93
N HIS A 232 3.13 4.03 3.70
CA HIS A 232 2.79 3.00 4.69
C HIS A 232 1.96 3.56 5.85
N VAL A 233 2.21 4.81 6.23
CA VAL A 233 1.44 5.53 7.25
C VAL A 233 0.03 5.83 6.74
N CYS A 234 -0.10 6.25 5.47
CA CYS A 234 -1.41 6.49 4.84
C CYS A 234 -2.22 5.19 4.71
N ASP A 235 -1.59 4.08 4.32
CA ASP A 235 -2.24 2.76 4.31
C ASP A 235 -2.79 2.41 5.71
N TYR A 236 -1.98 2.61 6.75
CA TYR A 236 -2.37 2.32 8.12
C TYR A 236 -3.47 3.26 8.64
N TYR A 237 -3.42 4.54 8.24
CA TYR A 237 -4.47 5.50 8.54
C TYR A 237 -5.82 5.06 7.99
N TRP A 238 -5.90 4.62 6.73
CA TRP A 238 -7.16 4.16 6.14
C TRP A 238 -7.66 2.86 6.78
N LEU A 239 -6.77 1.94 7.14
CA LEU A 239 -7.14 0.74 7.90
C LEU A 239 -7.75 1.10 9.26
N LEU A 240 -7.16 2.06 9.99
CA LEU A 240 -7.69 2.52 11.28
C LEU A 240 -9.05 3.22 11.13
N ARG A 241 -9.28 3.92 10.03
CA ARG A 241 -10.57 4.57 9.75
C ARG A 241 -11.69 3.58 9.43
N GLU A 242 -11.35 2.48 8.79
CA GLU A 242 -12.29 1.41 8.45
C GLU A 242 -12.56 0.47 9.62
N ALA A 243 -11.63 0.40 10.58
CA ALA A 243 -11.73 -0.49 11.72
C ALA A 243 -12.90 -0.12 12.64
N SER A 244 -13.68 -1.13 13.01
CA SER A 244 -14.67 -1.04 14.09
C SER A 244 -14.00 -1.08 15.47
N ALA A 245 -14.72 -0.69 16.52
CA ALA A 245 -14.24 -0.82 17.89
C ALA A 245 -13.94 -2.30 18.25
N ASP A 246 -14.72 -3.24 17.72
CA ASP A 246 -14.52 -4.69 17.92
C ASP A 246 -13.23 -5.18 17.24
N ASP A 247 -12.92 -4.69 16.02
CA ASP A 247 -11.67 -5.00 15.33
C ASP A 247 -10.45 -4.58 16.15
N LEU A 248 -10.49 -3.38 16.74
CA LEU A 248 -9.40 -2.85 17.55
C LEU A 248 -9.24 -3.61 18.88
N PHE A 249 -10.34 -3.93 19.55
CA PHE A 249 -10.33 -4.64 20.82
C PHE A 249 -9.75 -6.06 20.68
N GLN A 250 -10.09 -6.78 19.62
CA GLN A 250 -9.62 -8.15 19.41
C GLN A 250 -8.15 -8.23 18.93
N VAL A 251 -7.53 -7.11 18.54
CA VAL A 251 -6.10 -7.04 18.22
C VAL A 251 -5.22 -7.04 19.48
N GLU A 252 -5.74 -6.64 20.64
CA GLU A 252 -4.99 -6.66 21.91
C GLU A 252 -4.55 -8.08 22.33
N ASP A 253 -5.21 -9.11 21.85
CA ASP A 253 -4.89 -10.52 22.16
C ASP A 253 -3.81 -11.12 21.24
N CYS A 254 -3.22 -10.36 20.31
CA CYS A 254 -2.17 -10.79 19.36
C CYS A 254 -0.78 -10.61 19.96
#